data_25c33db91ee401e097d50a690873973a
#
_entry.id   25c33db91ee401e097d50a690873973a
#
_cell.length_a   1.000
_cell.length_b   1.000
_cell.length_c   1.000
_cell.angle_alpha   90.00
_cell.angle_beta   90.00
_cell.angle_gamma   90.00
#
_symmetry.space_group_name_H-M   'P 1'
#
loop_
_entity.id
_entity.type
_entity.pdbx_description
1 polymer ?
#
loop_
_entity_poly.entity_id
_entity_poly.type
_entity_poly.pdbx_seq_one_letter_code
_entity_poly.pdbx_strand_id
1 'polypeptide(L)'
;MKTIGSVVVQHLCGLRHLGFLVFTLLGFWRANAAEVKVSVPVRHRGVLERHCQSCHGADKQKGKFRLDDLSLEIGDVETAERWQKVLNALNSGEMPPEEEKQPRAEEKADLIDDLSTVMVLARKALADRNGAVVMRRLNRREYGNTLRRLLGVEINVTELPADSGSGSFDTVGANLFMSANQFEQYMGLAREALDEALEWRANVGVERKIRMEAEDSLKVIRKNYDDNLDALERATQWVKRVDEAIGSEENAKVVEELRGRLKKEDLVRREWAKIKGAPAPEDFGFRTVENNADKALGALSYGTKIGRGYMRPFHETYLAMPHLDTGAYLTVGGGGDIPNDSLTIMVPYAWKSIVGDYVLRVRIAALESAPVERRFIEFGIDPRNGQVLSTHEVTGTIERPQTIEIPVSLTRRHMERSNRTLFIREKGVLDHFLVTRRFVDAAKRRNGVGPENVLWVDSMELERIPDSRRGEARGLEGLDGLLDGEKAPAIELVRAGVERFCREAFRGRQPEGVYLDKVLGLYSARVSKGEKHVEALKHVLSVVLSSPQFLYLAEPSEEDHRRPLTGLELATRLSYFLQGGPPDEGLRRLGLEGGLG
;
A
#
# COMPACT_ATOMS: atom_id res chain seq x y z
N MET A 1 22.66 61.83 13.78
CA MET A 1 23.10 62.57 14.98
C MET A 1 23.76 61.60 15.94
N LYS A 2 25.08 61.84 16.13
CA LYS A 2 25.92 61.63 17.31
C LYS A 2 26.03 60.16 17.78
N THR A 3 27.07 59.42 17.45
CA THR A 3 28.52 59.54 17.83
C THR A 3 28.82 59.21 19.28
N ILE A 4 29.89 58.45 19.41
CA ILE A 4 30.90 58.38 20.47
C ILE A 4 30.84 57.05 21.23
N GLY A 5 31.87 56.20 21.37
CA GLY A 5 33.28 56.33 21.08
C GLY A 5 34.02 55.27 21.90
N SER A 6 34.88 54.57 21.30
CA SER A 6 36.24 54.21 21.54
C SER A 6 36.89 54.67 22.89
N VAL A 7 37.56 53.75 23.61
CA VAL A 7 38.80 53.86 24.34
C VAL A 7 39.30 52.44 24.66
N VAL A 8 40.26 51.79 24.02
CA VAL A 8 41.76 51.98 24.00
C VAL A 8 42.49 51.61 25.30
N VAL A 9 43.11 50.43 25.28
CA VAL A 9 44.57 50.13 25.40
C VAL A 9 45.28 50.10 26.74
N GLN A 10 46.04 49.02 26.92
CA GLN A 10 47.34 48.82 27.57
C GLN A 10 47.42 48.61 29.12
N HIS A 11 47.91 47.38 29.45
CA HIS A 11 49.24 47.13 30.03
C HIS A 11 49.41 45.62 30.20
N LEU A 12 50.20 44.92 29.48
CA LEU A 12 51.67 44.69 29.51
C LEU A 12 52.23 44.16 30.80
N CYS A 13 52.79 42.98 30.65
CA CYS A 13 54.02 42.48 31.31
C CYS A 13 53.92 41.85 32.68
N GLY A 14 54.28 40.60 32.76
CA GLY A 14 54.96 39.99 33.90
C GLY A 14 54.31 38.72 34.41
N LEU A 15 54.73 37.57 33.89
CA LEU A 15 55.26 36.45 34.68
C LEU A 15 55.47 35.24 33.81
N ARG A 16 56.59 35.20 33.15
CA ARG A 16 57.25 33.95 32.77
C ARG A 16 57.70 33.28 34.07
N HIS A 17 57.59 31.97 34.13
CA HIS A 17 58.00 31.04 35.18
C HIS A 17 56.94 30.65 36.22
N LEU A 18 55.94 29.87 35.78
CA LEU A 18 55.30 28.82 36.60
C LEU A 18 54.52 27.78 35.68
N GLY A 19 55.20 27.32 34.67
CA GLY A 19 54.62 26.41 33.68
C GLY A 19 55.41 25.12 33.52
N PHE A 20 56.02 24.58 34.55
CA PHE A 20 56.86 23.36 34.40
C PHE A 20 56.67 22.30 35.50
N LEU A 21 55.63 22.36 36.28
CA LEU A 21 55.46 21.39 37.38
C LEU A 21 54.06 20.87 37.57
N VAL A 22 53.20 20.93 36.54
CA VAL A 22 51.85 20.26 36.51
C VAL A 22 51.76 19.17 35.43
N PHE A 23 52.84 18.94 34.69
CA PHE A 23 52.80 17.97 33.56
C PHE A 23 53.28 16.56 33.90
N THR A 24 53.52 16.23 35.17
CA THR A 24 54.03 14.91 35.57
C THR A 24 53.14 14.13 36.54
N LEU A 25 51.85 14.47 36.68
CA LEU A 25 50.90 13.69 37.50
C LEU A 25 49.61 13.29 36.79
N LEU A 26 49.53 13.37 35.43
CA LEU A 26 48.53 12.69 34.62
C LEU A 26 49.11 11.39 34.01
N GLY A 27 49.87 10.69 34.87
CA GLY A 27 50.29 9.34 34.59
C GLY A 27 49.12 8.40 34.68
N PHE A 28 48.83 7.79 33.52
CA PHE A 28 48.28 6.43 33.39
C PHE A 28 47.09 6.04 34.27
N TRP A 29 45.92 6.63 34.06
CA TRP A 29 44.70 5.84 34.17
C TRP A 29 44.34 5.31 32.76
N ARG A 30 45.04 4.28 32.32
CA ARG A 30 44.45 3.29 31.45
C ARG A 30 43.34 2.63 32.27
N ALA A 31 42.12 3.11 32.15
CA ALA A 31 40.97 2.34 32.52
C ALA A 31 41.02 1.06 31.64
N ASN A 32 41.49 -0.02 32.21
CA ASN A 32 41.22 -1.34 31.72
C ASN A 32 39.69 -1.43 31.68
N ALA A 33 39.11 -1.20 30.51
CA ALA A 33 37.74 -1.60 30.28
C ALA A 33 37.66 -3.08 30.61
N ALA A 34 37.02 -3.41 31.73
CA ALA A 34 36.80 -4.78 32.13
C ALA A 34 36.15 -5.46 30.92
N GLU A 35 36.81 -6.47 30.40
CA GLU A 35 36.34 -7.27 29.26
C GLU A 35 35.04 -7.93 29.68
N VAL A 36 33.91 -7.40 29.24
CA VAL A 36 32.61 -7.98 29.54
C VAL A 36 32.56 -9.33 28.80
N LYS A 37 32.86 -10.38 29.52
CA LYS A 37 32.77 -11.76 29.01
C LYS A 37 31.31 -12.15 29.02
N VAL A 38 30.73 -12.23 27.84
CA VAL A 38 29.39 -12.75 27.64
C VAL A 38 29.48 -14.24 27.40
N SER A 39 28.74 -15.04 28.16
CA SER A 39 28.76 -16.49 28.00
C SER A 39 27.37 -17.10 28.10
N VAL A 40 27.14 -18.16 27.34
CA VAL A 40 25.96 -19.03 27.48
C VAL A 40 26.09 -19.79 28.81
N PRO A 41 25.06 -19.78 29.67
CA PRO A 41 25.14 -20.43 30.98
C PRO A 41 25.49 -21.92 30.86
N VAL A 42 26.47 -22.35 31.67
CA VAL A 42 27.01 -23.74 31.66
C VAL A 42 25.90 -24.78 31.93
N ARG A 43 24.83 -24.40 32.63
CA ARG A 43 23.67 -25.30 32.90
C ARG A 43 23.06 -25.88 31.64
N HIS A 44 23.18 -25.23 30.48
CA HIS A 44 22.60 -25.70 29.23
C HIS A 44 23.49 -26.74 28.50
N ARG A 45 24.74 -26.91 28.92
CA ARG A 45 25.66 -27.87 28.30
C ARG A 45 25.05 -29.27 28.26
N GLY A 46 24.48 -29.75 29.36
CA GLY A 46 23.87 -31.06 29.42
C GLY A 46 22.63 -31.24 28.49
N VAL A 47 21.87 -30.16 28.22
CA VAL A 47 20.76 -30.20 27.27
C VAL A 47 21.32 -30.32 25.83
N LEU A 48 22.32 -29.53 25.50
CA LEU A 48 22.96 -29.53 24.19
C LEU A 48 23.64 -30.91 23.90
N GLU A 49 24.30 -31.47 24.87
CA GLU A 49 24.95 -32.81 24.74
C GLU A 49 23.90 -33.91 24.51
N ARG A 50 22.80 -33.92 25.27
CA ARG A 50 21.77 -34.97 25.16
C ARG A 50 20.90 -34.90 23.92
N HIS A 51 20.67 -33.71 23.37
CA HIS A 51 19.64 -33.50 22.34
C HIS A 51 20.17 -32.95 21.02
N CYS A 52 21.42 -32.46 20.97
CA CYS A 52 21.96 -31.79 19.79
C CYS A 52 23.25 -32.40 19.27
N GLN A 53 24.20 -32.77 20.16
CA GLN A 53 25.55 -33.20 19.73
C GLN A 53 25.57 -34.52 18.96
N SER A 54 24.57 -35.41 19.15
CA SER A 54 24.47 -36.66 18.36
C SER A 54 24.36 -36.42 16.85
N CYS A 55 23.88 -35.24 16.43
CA CYS A 55 23.76 -34.84 15.04
C CYS A 55 24.70 -33.70 14.66
N HIS A 56 25.16 -32.89 15.63
CA HIS A 56 26.01 -31.72 15.45
C HIS A 56 27.32 -31.82 16.24
N GLY A 57 27.98 -32.97 16.21
CA GLY A 57 29.25 -33.26 16.87
C GLY A 57 30.38 -33.56 15.88
N ALA A 58 31.49 -34.10 16.43
CA ALA A 58 32.67 -34.40 15.64
C ALA A 58 32.42 -35.49 14.58
N ASP A 59 31.68 -36.56 14.95
CA ASP A 59 31.42 -37.70 14.07
C ASP A 59 30.32 -37.48 13.05
N LYS A 60 29.40 -36.57 13.35
CA LYS A 60 28.24 -36.28 12.52
C LYS A 60 27.94 -34.77 12.52
N GLN A 61 28.00 -34.18 11.34
CA GLN A 61 27.85 -32.72 11.14
C GLN A 61 26.66 -32.41 10.23
N LYS A 62 25.42 -32.70 10.68
CA LYS A 62 24.23 -32.36 9.90
C LYS A 62 24.18 -30.85 9.66
N GLY A 63 23.88 -30.47 8.42
CA GLY A 63 23.86 -29.05 8.02
C GLY A 63 25.23 -28.35 8.03
N LYS A 64 26.35 -29.13 8.07
CA LYS A 64 27.72 -28.60 8.20
C LYS A 64 27.90 -27.72 9.45
N PHE A 65 27.17 -28.05 10.52
CA PHE A 65 27.18 -27.32 11.78
C PHE A 65 27.62 -28.21 12.93
N ARG A 66 28.54 -27.72 13.77
CA ARG A 66 29.06 -28.40 14.96
C ARG A 66 28.70 -27.60 16.21
N LEU A 67 28.34 -28.25 17.28
CA LEU A 67 28.09 -27.70 18.61
C LEU A 67 29.13 -28.07 19.65
N ASP A 68 29.86 -29.19 19.43
CA ASP A 68 30.87 -29.68 20.33
C ASP A 68 32.12 -28.79 20.37
N ASP A 69 32.41 -28.06 19.28
CA ASP A 69 33.48 -27.08 19.17
C ASP A 69 33.02 -25.62 19.42
N LEU A 70 31.73 -25.42 19.67
CA LEU A 70 31.20 -24.07 19.88
C LEU A 70 31.44 -23.61 21.32
N SER A 71 32.27 -22.58 21.47
CA SER A 71 32.55 -21.97 22.76
C SER A 71 31.30 -21.41 23.41
N LEU A 72 31.14 -21.68 24.72
CA LEU A 72 30.11 -21.00 25.53
C LEU A 72 30.45 -19.54 25.77
N GLU A 73 31.74 -19.15 25.74
CA GLU A 73 32.15 -17.74 25.80
C GLU A 73 32.06 -17.13 24.41
N ILE A 74 31.29 -16.04 24.29
CA ILE A 74 31.09 -15.29 23.05
C ILE A 74 32.07 -14.10 23.08
N GLY A 75 33.22 -14.32 22.47
CA GLY A 75 34.30 -13.34 22.41
C GLY A 75 34.45 -12.64 21.05
N ASP A 76 33.81 -13.15 20.02
CA ASP A 76 33.91 -12.66 18.65
C ASP A 76 32.55 -12.80 17.90
N VAL A 77 32.49 -12.18 16.73
CA VAL A 77 31.29 -12.14 15.90
C VAL A 77 30.94 -13.54 15.34
N GLU A 78 31.93 -14.35 14.97
CA GLU A 78 31.71 -15.67 14.40
C GLU A 78 31.03 -16.60 15.42
N THR A 79 31.53 -16.60 16.66
CA THR A 79 30.91 -17.35 17.77
C THR A 79 29.48 -16.86 18.04
N ALA A 80 29.25 -15.53 18.01
CA ALA A 80 27.92 -14.97 18.17
C ALA A 80 26.97 -15.40 17.05
N GLU A 81 27.39 -15.38 15.79
CA GLU A 81 26.58 -15.83 14.66
C GLU A 81 26.22 -17.31 14.73
N ARG A 82 27.14 -18.15 15.21
CA ARG A 82 26.87 -19.57 15.40
C ARG A 82 25.80 -19.78 16.48
N TRP A 83 25.89 -19.09 17.62
CA TRP A 83 24.85 -19.14 18.64
C TRP A 83 23.51 -18.54 18.18
N GLN A 84 23.53 -17.51 17.33
CA GLN A 84 22.31 -16.96 16.74
C GLN A 84 21.61 -18.00 15.83
N LYS A 85 22.37 -18.82 15.08
CA LYS A 85 21.79 -19.91 14.28
C LYS A 85 21.12 -20.96 15.18
N VAL A 86 21.74 -21.31 16.31
CA VAL A 86 21.12 -22.21 17.31
C VAL A 86 19.82 -21.65 17.84
N LEU A 87 19.81 -20.38 18.27
CA LEU A 87 18.62 -19.71 18.77
C LEU A 87 17.50 -19.67 17.71
N ASN A 88 17.83 -19.35 16.49
CA ASN A 88 16.85 -19.30 15.39
C ASN A 88 16.23 -20.66 15.13
N ALA A 89 17.02 -21.74 15.09
CA ALA A 89 16.55 -23.10 14.84
C ALA A 89 15.67 -23.63 15.99
N LEU A 90 15.95 -23.24 17.23
CA LEU A 90 15.12 -23.56 18.39
C LEU A 90 13.78 -22.82 18.37
N ASN A 91 13.81 -21.53 18.00
CA ASN A 91 12.62 -20.67 17.92
C ASN A 91 11.70 -21.05 16.75
N SER A 92 12.26 -21.43 15.60
CA SER A 92 11.47 -21.90 14.45
C SER A 92 10.84 -23.28 14.66
N GLY A 93 11.31 -24.01 15.68
CA GLY A 93 10.91 -25.41 15.91
C GLY A 93 11.56 -26.42 14.98
N GLU A 94 12.49 -26.00 14.11
CA GLU A 94 13.24 -26.90 13.23
C GLU A 94 14.15 -27.87 14.00
N MET A 95 14.58 -27.46 15.20
CA MET A 95 15.48 -28.26 16.03
C MET A 95 14.99 -28.43 17.47
N PRO A 96 15.16 -29.63 18.04
CA PRO A 96 15.43 -30.90 17.35
C PRO A 96 14.30 -31.28 16.39
N PRO A 97 14.57 -32.06 15.31
CA PRO A 97 13.52 -32.59 14.43
C PRO A 97 12.45 -33.36 15.22
N GLU A 98 11.19 -33.36 14.75
CA GLU A 98 10.07 -33.97 15.47
C GLU A 98 10.27 -35.47 15.80
N GLU A 99 10.98 -36.19 14.93
CA GLU A 99 11.28 -37.63 15.09
C GLU A 99 12.36 -37.91 16.14
N GLU A 100 13.10 -36.91 16.57
CA GLU A 100 14.21 -37.05 17.51
C GLU A 100 13.76 -36.78 18.95
N LYS A 101 14.53 -37.23 19.91
CA LYS A 101 14.23 -37.04 21.35
C LYS A 101 14.22 -35.57 21.70
N GLN A 102 13.03 -35.08 22.07
CA GLN A 102 12.83 -33.68 22.45
C GLN A 102 13.33 -33.39 23.87
N PRO A 103 13.89 -32.19 24.14
CA PRO A 103 14.10 -31.70 25.48
C PRO A 103 12.75 -31.45 26.16
N ARG A 104 12.72 -31.44 27.48
CA ARG A 104 11.50 -31.03 28.21
C ARG A 104 11.14 -29.59 27.86
N ALA A 105 9.86 -29.28 27.83
CA ALA A 105 9.39 -27.95 27.45
C ALA A 105 10.02 -26.81 28.29
N GLU A 106 10.20 -27.03 29.57
CA GLU A 106 10.88 -26.11 30.49
C GLU A 106 12.37 -25.95 30.13
N GLU A 107 13.11 -27.06 29.86
CA GLU A 107 14.51 -26.99 29.48
C GLU A 107 14.71 -26.24 28.16
N LYS A 108 13.80 -26.43 27.20
CA LYS A 108 13.82 -25.72 25.90
C LYS A 108 13.51 -24.25 26.08
N ALA A 109 12.52 -23.91 26.89
CA ALA A 109 12.14 -22.52 27.17
C ALA A 109 13.28 -21.77 27.86
N ASP A 110 13.87 -22.35 28.92
CA ASP A 110 14.99 -21.76 29.64
C ASP A 110 16.21 -21.53 28.76
N LEU A 111 16.50 -22.50 27.85
CA LEU A 111 17.61 -22.36 26.89
C LEU A 111 17.35 -21.21 25.91
N ILE A 112 16.13 -21.08 25.39
CA ILE A 112 15.75 -20.02 24.46
C ILE A 112 15.82 -18.64 25.13
N ASP A 113 15.32 -18.52 26.35
CA ASP A 113 15.31 -17.27 27.11
C ASP A 113 16.72 -16.79 27.45
N ASP A 114 17.54 -17.71 27.96
CA ASP A 114 18.95 -17.41 28.25
C ASP A 114 19.73 -17.05 26.99
N LEU A 115 19.56 -17.82 25.89
CA LEU A 115 20.24 -17.51 24.62
C LEU A 115 19.79 -16.16 24.09
N SER A 116 18.50 -15.83 24.17
CA SER A 116 17.98 -14.53 23.75
C SER A 116 18.64 -13.40 24.54
N THR A 117 18.71 -13.54 25.85
CA THR A 117 19.37 -12.57 26.74
C THR A 117 20.85 -12.45 26.45
N VAL A 118 21.55 -13.57 26.33
CA VAL A 118 22.99 -13.65 26.03
C VAL A 118 23.29 -13.02 24.67
N MET A 119 22.46 -13.24 23.66
CA MET A 119 22.66 -12.65 22.32
C MET A 119 22.48 -11.12 22.33
N VAL A 120 21.57 -10.58 23.15
CA VAL A 120 21.45 -9.13 23.35
C VAL A 120 22.70 -8.56 24.00
N LEU A 121 23.21 -9.21 25.05
CA LEU A 121 24.43 -8.78 25.73
C LEU A 121 25.67 -8.91 24.82
N ALA A 122 25.79 -10.01 24.07
CA ALA A 122 26.88 -10.22 23.12
C ALA A 122 26.89 -9.15 22.02
N ARG A 123 25.75 -8.82 21.44
CA ARG A 123 25.63 -7.73 20.47
C ARG A 123 26.13 -6.41 21.04
N LYS A 124 25.72 -6.07 22.28
CA LYS A 124 26.16 -4.87 22.94
C LYS A 124 27.67 -4.86 23.21
N ALA A 125 28.22 -5.97 23.69
CA ALA A 125 29.65 -6.10 23.99
C ALA A 125 30.53 -6.12 22.73
N LEU A 126 30.07 -6.74 21.64
CA LEU A 126 30.83 -6.84 20.39
C LEU A 126 30.67 -5.60 19.51
N ALA A 127 29.58 -4.84 19.62
CA ALA A 127 29.36 -3.60 18.88
C ALA A 127 30.45 -2.55 19.15
N ASP A 128 30.99 -2.51 20.37
CA ASP A 128 32.03 -1.54 20.76
C ASP A 128 33.46 -1.99 20.40
N ARG A 129 33.68 -3.27 20.06
CA ARG A 129 35.05 -3.79 19.90
C ARG A 129 35.72 -3.47 18.58
N ASN A 130 34.99 -3.35 17.46
CA ASN A 130 35.65 -3.17 16.15
C ASN A 130 35.12 -2.02 15.30
N GLY A 131 34.06 -1.29 15.71
CA GLY A 131 33.49 -0.23 14.87
C GLY A 131 33.07 -0.69 13.47
N ALA A 132 33.03 -2.01 13.24
CA ALA A 132 32.60 -2.57 11.97
C ALA A 132 31.11 -2.33 11.81
N VAL A 133 30.77 -1.49 10.88
CA VAL A 133 29.39 -1.26 10.50
C VAL A 133 28.98 -2.46 9.67
N VAL A 134 28.08 -3.26 10.20
CA VAL A 134 27.48 -4.35 9.43
C VAL A 134 26.71 -3.76 8.26
N MET A 135 27.10 -4.11 7.06
CA MET A 135 26.35 -3.80 5.84
C MET A 135 24.93 -4.31 5.99
N ARG A 136 23.94 -3.43 5.89
CA ARG A 136 22.54 -3.81 5.97
C ARG A 136 21.78 -3.41 4.72
N ARG A 137 20.84 -4.24 4.30
CA ARG A 137 19.91 -3.92 3.24
C ARG A 137 18.92 -2.82 3.70
N LEU A 138 18.46 -2.03 2.76
CA LEU A 138 17.30 -1.16 2.99
C LEU A 138 16.09 -2.02 3.37
N ASN A 139 15.35 -1.61 4.39
CA ASN A 139 14.04 -2.18 4.68
C ASN A 139 13.00 -1.69 3.66
N ARG A 140 11.79 -2.26 3.69
CA ARG A 140 10.71 -1.90 2.75
C ARG A 140 10.45 -0.40 2.68
N ARG A 141 10.33 0.26 3.84
CA ARG A 141 10.05 1.68 3.95
C ARG A 141 11.20 2.51 3.39
N GLU A 142 12.42 2.17 3.74
CA GLU A 142 13.62 2.85 3.26
C GLU A 142 13.79 2.69 1.74
N TYR A 143 13.50 1.50 1.20
CA TYR A 143 13.52 1.24 -0.23
C TYR A 143 12.48 2.10 -0.96
N GLY A 144 11.23 2.11 -0.50
CA GLY A 144 10.17 2.95 -1.07
C GLY A 144 10.51 4.44 -1.02
N ASN A 145 10.97 4.92 0.13
CA ASN A 145 11.40 6.33 0.30
C ASN A 145 12.58 6.68 -0.60
N THR A 146 13.51 5.73 -0.81
CA THR A 146 14.66 5.94 -1.70
C THR A 146 14.21 6.06 -3.16
N LEU A 147 13.31 5.17 -3.61
CA LEU A 147 12.75 5.25 -4.96
C LEU A 147 11.92 6.53 -5.15
N ARG A 148 11.11 6.90 -4.17
CA ARG A 148 10.34 8.15 -4.23
C ARG A 148 11.25 9.36 -4.38
N ARG A 149 12.33 9.45 -3.59
CA ARG A 149 13.29 10.56 -3.68
C ARG A 149 14.05 10.57 -5.00
N LEU A 150 14.40 9.38 -5.52
CA LEU A 150 15.19 9.24 -6.76
C LEU A 150 14.35 9.45 -8.03
N LEU A 151 13.14 8.90 -8.04
CA LEU A 151 12.28 8.82 -9.23
C LEU A 151 11.00 9.66 -9.13
N GLY A 152 10.68 10.23 -7.97
CA GLY A 152 9.46 11.00 -7.73
C GLY A 152 8.17 10.17 -7.74
N VAL A 153 8.24 8.85 -7.53
CA VAL A 153 7.08 7.95 -7.61
C VAL A 153 6.91 7.12 -6.34
N GLU A 154 5.66 6.83 -6.02
CA GLU A 154 5.32 5.90 -4.97
C GLU A 154 4.99 4.53 -5.55
N ILE A 155 5.63 3.50 -5.02
CA ILE A 155 5.38 2.11 -5.41
C ILE A 155 4.85 1.30 -4.23
N ASN A 156 4.12 0.24 -4.54
CA ASN A 156 3.61 -0.67 -3.52
C ASN A 156 4.71 -1.64 -3.04
N VAL A 157 5.43 -1.24 -2.01
CA VAL A 157 6.49 -2.08 -1.40
C VAL A 157 5.94 -3.23 -0.53
N THR A 158 4.63 -3.36 -0.35
CA THR A 158 4.03 -4.45 0.45
C THR A 158 4.19 -5.82 -0.21
N GLU A 159 4.50 -5.86 -1.49
CA GLU A 159 4.84 -7.08 -2.22
C GLU A 159 6.17 -7.70 -1.79
N LEU A 160 7.07 -6.89 -1.22
CA LEU A 160 8.28 -7.42 -0.60
C LEU A 160 7.95 -8.15 0.70
N PRO A 161 8.70 -9.19 1.07
CA PRO A 161 8.54 -9.87 2.35
C PRO A 161 8.71 -8.92 3.53
N ALA A 162 8.06 -9.19 4.65
CA ALA A 162 8.19 -8.39 5.86
C ALA A 162 9.65 -8.39 6.37
N ASP A 163 10.12 -7.23 6.83
CA ASP A 163 11.49 -7.04 7.27
C ASP A 163 11.73 -7.42 8.74
N SER A 164 10.66 -7.64 9.52
CA SER A 164 10.75 -7.93 10.95
C SER A 164 10.44 -9.39 11.26
N GLY A 165 11.33 -10.05 11.97
CA GLY A 165 10.98 -11.19 12.82
C GLY A 165 10.25 -10.69 14.08
N SER A 166 9.48 -11.57 14.74
CA SER A 166 8.78 -11.23 15.98
C SER A 166 9.74 -10.63 17.01
N GLY A 167 9.48 -9.38 17.43
CA GLY A 167 10.19 -8.72 18.52
C GLY A 167 11.48 -7.97 18.17
N SER A 168 11.80 -7.75 16.88
CA SER A 168 12.98 -6.95 16.48
C SER A 168 12.58 -5.74 15.62
N PHE A 169 13.44 -4.70 15.62
CA PHE A 169 13.26 -3.56 14.74
C PHE A 169 13.53 -3.93 13.27
N ASP A 170 12.81 -3.32 12.36
CA ASP A 170 12.93 -3.48 10.90
C ASP A 170 14.27 -2.98 10.30
N THR A 171 15.12 -2.38 11.14
CA THR A 171 16.45 -1.88 10.79
C THR A 171 17.61 -2.78 11.26
N VAL A 172 17.30 -3.93 11.88
CA VAL A 172 18.33 -4.86 12.35
C VAL A 172 18.91 -5.64 11.17
N GLY A 173 20.16 -5.36 10.81
CA GLY A 173 20.84 -5.91 9.63
C GLY A 173 20.84 -7.44 9.56
N ALA A 174 20.94 -8.13 10.70
CA ALA A 174 20.90 -9.58 10.77
C ALA A 174 19.60 -10.21 10.26
N ASN A 175 18.51 -9.44 10.23
CA ASN A 175 17.19 -9.88 9.73
C ASN A 175 16.95 -9.47 8.27
N LEU A 176 17.83 -8.68 7.68
CA LEU A 176 17.70 -8.11 6.34
C LEU A 176 18.57 -8.88 5.32
N PHE A 177 18.40 -10.19 5.25
CA PHE A 177 19.04 -11.00 4.21
C PHE A 177 18.27 -10.93 2.88
N MET A 178 18.87 -11.35 1.80
CA MET A 178 18.27 -11.40 0.47
C MET A 178 18.30 -12.81 -0.10
N SER A 179 17.15 -13.33 -0.49
CA SER A 179 17.00 -14.55 -1.27
C SER A 179 16.95 -14.24 -2.77
N ALA A 180 17.11 -15.25 -3.61
CA ALA A 180 16.97 -15.11 -5.06
C ALA A 180 15.57 -14.58 -5.45
N ASN A 181 14.50 -15.11 -4.83
CA ASN A 181 13.13 -14.65 -5.08
C ASN A 181 12.93 -13.18 -4.69
N GLN A 182 13.55 -12.75 -3.59
CA GLN A 182 13.50 -11.34 -3.20
C GLN A 182 14.23 -10.45 -4.21
N PHE A 183 15.35 -10.90 -4.75
CA PHE A 183 16.06 -10.15 -5.79
C PHE A 183 15.19 -9.93 -7.03
N GLU A 184 14.48 -10.96 -7.48
CA GLU A 184 13.54 -10.84 -8.60
C GLU A 184 12.39 -9.86 -8.30
N GLN A 185 11.87 -9.88 -7.06
CA GLN A 185 10.85 -8.90 -6.63
C GLN A 185 11.39 -7.47 -6.64
N TYR A 186 12.63 -7.24 -6.16
CA TYR A 186 13.28 -5.92 -6.24
C TYR A 186 13.46 -5.47 -7.69
N MET A 187 13.87 -6.37 -8.59
CA MET A 187 13.96 -6.04 -10.02
C MET A 187 12.60 -5.69 -10.63
N GLY A 188 11.55 -6.43 -10.28
CA GLY A 188 10.19 -6.15 -10.73
C GLY A 188 9.72 -4.76 -10.27
N LEU A 189 9.85 -4.47 -8.98
CA LEU A 189 9.48 -3.17 -8.40
C LEU A 189 10.33 -2.02 -8.94
N ALA A 190 11.63 -2.24 -9.16
CA ALA A 190 12.50 -1.24 -9.77
C ALA A 190 12.04 -0.91 -11.21
N ARG A 191 11.64 -1.92 -11.98
CA ARG A 191 11.10 -1.75 -13.33
C ARG A 191 9.76 -1.00 -13.30
N GLU A 192 8.86 -1.39 -12.40
CA GLU A 192 7.57 -0.71 -12.20
C GLU A 192 7.78 0.77 -11.84
N ALA A 193 8.69 1.06 -10.90
CA ALA A 193 9.02 2.43 -10.50
C ALA A 193 9.56 3.27 -11.67
N LEU A 194 10.42 2.71 -12.49
CA LEU A 194 10.94 3.39 -13.68
C LEU A 194 9.84 3.64 -14.71
N ASP A 195 9.01 2.65 -15.00
CA ASP A 195 7.91 2.80 -15.93
C ASP A 195 6.91 3.85 -15.45
N GLU A 196 6.60 3.87 -14.15
CA GLU A 196 5.74 4.89 -13.52
C GLU A 196 6.35 6.29 -13.63
N ALA A 197 7.65 6.43 -13.30
CA ALA A 197 8.35 7.70 -13.33
C ALA A 197 8.44 8.31 -14.74
N LEU A 198 8.69 7.47 -15.72
CA LEU A 198 8.77 7.91 -17.12
C LEU A 198 7.39 8.32 -17.65
N GLU A 199 6.35 7.58 -17.28
CA GLU A 199 4.98 7.93 -17.68
C GLU A 199 4.51 9.21 -16.98
N TRP A 200 4.81 9.37 -15.69
CA TRP A 200 4.56 10.61 -14.97
C TRP A 200 5.24 11.80 -15.68
N ARG A 201 6.51 11.64 -16.05
CA ARG A 201 7.30 12.65 -16.74
C ARG A 201 6.71 13.03 -18.10
N ALA A 202 6.23 12.06 -18.87
CA ALA A 202 5.57 12.29 -20.15
C ALA A 202 4.25 13.09 -20.02
N ASN A 203 3.69 13.18 -18.82
CA ASN A 203 2.48 13.93 -18.50
C ASN A 203 2.75 15.28 -17.81
N VAL A 204 4.00 15.66 -17.56
CA VAL A 204 4.32 16.97 -16.97
C VAL A 204 3.74 18.09 -17.84
N GLY A 205 3.08 19.06 -17.23
CA GLY A 205 2.44 20.19 -17.94
C GLY A 205 1.12 19.87 -18.64
N VAL A 206 0.66 18.60 -18.63
CA VAL A 206 -0.65 18.25 -19.22
C VAL A 206 -1.75 18.61 -18.25
N GLU A 207 -2.58 19.58 -18.58
CA GLU A 207 -3.79 19.92 -17.81
C GLU A 207 -4.89 18.89 -18.06
N ARG A 208 -5.51 18.44 -17.00
CA ARG A 208 -6.65 17.49 -17.02
C ARG A 208 -7.62 17.83 -15.95
N LYS A 209 -8.86 17.98 -16.37
CA LYS A 209 -9.97 18.29 -15.48
C LYS A 209 -11.23 17.59 -15.95
N ILE A 210 -11.94 16.98 -15.03
CA ILE A 210 -13.28 16.46 -15.25
C ILE A 210 -14.17 16.86 -14.09
N ARG A 211 -15.45 17.09 -14.37
CA ARG A 211 -16.46 17.39 -13.37
C ARG A 211 -17.68 16.50 -13.59
N MET A 212 -18.28 16.07 -12.52
CA MET A 212 -19.52 15.33 -12.46
C MET A 212 -20.50 16.09 -11.57
N GLU A 213 -21.65 16.41 -12.12
CA GLU A 213 -22.77 16.96 -11.35
C GLU A 213 -23.56 15.79 -10.75
N ALA A 214 -23.85 15.86 -9.47
CA ALA A 214 -24.45 14.71 -8.78
C ALA A 214 -25.90 14.45 -9.23
N GLU A 215 -26.63 15.48 -9.63
CA GLU A 215 -28.00 15.37 -10.16
C GLU A 215 -28.06 14.57 -11.49
N ASP A 216 -26.95 14.42 -12.22
CA ASP A 216 -26.92 13.58 -13.41
C ASP A 216 -27.22 12.11 -13.08
N SER A 217 -26.92 11.67 -11.86
CA SER A 217 -27.27 10.34 -11.37
C SER A 217 -28.78 10.11 -11.29
N LEU A 218 -29.56 11.17 -11.10
CA LEU A 218 -31.01 11.11 -10.99
C LEU A 218 -31.69 10.66 -12.30
N LYS A 219 -31.05 10.91 -13.45
CA LYS A 219 -31.56 10.44 -14.75
C LYS A 219 -31.71 8.92 -14.75
N VAL A 220 -30.72 8.22 -14.20
CA VAL A 220 -30.74 6.76 -14.08
C VAL A 220 -31.79 6.32 -13.06
N ILE A 221 -31.88 7.00 -11.92
CA ILE A 221 -32.85 6.69 -10.85
C ILE A 221 -34.28 6.88 -11.35
N ARG A 222 -34.59 8.00 -12.02
CA ARG A 222 -35.91 8.28 -12.60
C ARG A 222 -36.26 7.23 -13.65
N LYS A 223 -35.32 6.96 -14.57
CA LYS A 223 -35.54 5.92 -15.57
C LYS A 223 -35.85 4.55 -14.95
N ASN A 224 -35.07 4.14 -13.94
CA ASN A 224 -35.30 2.87 -13.25
C ASN A 224 -36.65 2.85 -12.53
N TYR A 225 -37.07 3.96 -11.95
CA TYR A 225 -38.38 4.11 -11.31
C TYR A 225 -39.51 3.93 -12.33
N ASP A 226 -39.44 4.65 -13.45
CA ASP A 226 -40.44 4.59 -14.52
C ASP A 226 -40.50 3.19 -15.16
N ASP A 227 -39.34 2.58 -15.46
CA ASP A 227 -39.25 1.23 -16.01
C ASP A 227 -39.88 0.17 -15.05
N ASN A 228 -39.66 0.34 -13.73
CA ASN A 228 -40.26 -0.55 -12.73
C ASN A 228 -41.78 -0.35 -12.57
N LEU A 229 -42.26 0.90 -12.66
CA LEU A 229 -43.70 1.17 -12.65
C LEU A 229 -44.39 0.59 -13.86
N ASP A 230 -43.84 0.80 -15.05
CA ASP A 230 -44.36 0.21 -16.30
C ASP A 230 -44.37 -1.34 -16.23
N ALA A 231 -43.26 -1.92 -15.74
CA ALA A 231 -43.20 -3.38 -15.56
C ALA A 231 -44.22 -3.90 -14.54
N LEU A 232 -44.44 -3.16 -13.43
CA LEU A 232 -45.45 -3.48 -12.42
C LEU A 232 -46.87 -3.43 -13.01
N GLU A 233 -47.18 -2.42 -13.82
CA GLU A 233 -48.49 -2.28 -14.47
C GLU A 233 -48.72 -3.43 -15.43
N ARG A 234 -47.80 -3.71 -16.32
CA ARG A 234 -47.87 -4.83 -17.26
C ARG A 234 -48.01 -6.19 -16.55
N ALA A 235 -47.25 -6.41 -15.49
CA ALA A 235 -47.32 -7.63 -14.67
C ALA A 235 -48.69 -7.76 -13.97
N THR A 236 -49.24 -6.66 -13.49
CA THR A 236 -50.57 -6.64 -12.86
C THR A 236 -51.67 -7.00 -13.88
N GLN A 237 -51.59 -6.46 -15.10
CA GLN A 237 -52.50 -6.79 -16.18
C GLN A 237 -52.38 -8.27 -16.58
N TRP A 238 -51.15 -8.78 -16.72
CA TRP A 238 -50.90 -10.20 -16.99
C TRP A 238 -51.47 -11.11 -15.91
N VAL A 239 -51.19 -10.83 -14.63
CA VAL A 239 -51.74 -11.63 -13.52
C VAL A 239 -53.25 -11.63 -13.49
N LYS A 240 -53.89 -10.48 -13.73
CA LYS A 240 -55.36 -10.41 -13.81
C LYS A 240 -55.90 -11.36 -14.84
N ARG A 241 -55.31 -11.41 -16.05
CA ARG A 241 -55.77 -12.29 -17.14
C ARG A 241 -55.47 -13.77 -16.86
N VAL A 242 -54.34 -14.06 -16.23
CA VAL A 242 -54.02 -15.44 -15.81
C VAL A 242 -54.99 -15.91 -14.72
N ASP A 243 -55.31 -15.05 -13.73
CA ASP A 243 -56.25 -15.37 -12.65
C ASP A 243 -57.68 -15.56 -13.17
N GLU A 244 -58.13 -14.79 -14.20
CA GLU A 244 -59.39 -15.00 -14.90
C GLU A 244 -59.41 -16.38 -15.53
N ALA A 245 -58.33 -16.82 -16.20
CA ALA A 245 -58.23 -18.16 -16.78
C ALA A 245 -58.15 -19.26 -15.69
N ILE A 246 -57.44 -19.04 -14.60
CA ILE A 246 -57.39 -19.95 -13.45
C ILE A 246 -58.79 -20.17 -12.86
N GLY A 247 -59.63 -19.13 -12.83
CA GLY A 247 -60.98 -19.19 -12.27
C GLY A 247 -62.03 -19.82 -13.22
N SER A 248 -61.69 -20.17 -14.46
CA SER A 248 -62.62 -20.75 -15.40
C SER A 248 -62.95 -22.22 -15.06
N GLU A 249 -64.19 -22.64 -15.28
CA GLU A 249 -64.64 -24.04 -15.05
C GLU A 249 -63.81 -25.05 -15.86
N GLU A 250 -63.39 -24.68 -17.05
CA GLU A 250 -62.57 -25.51 -17.94
C GLU A 250 -61.20 -25.87 -17.32
N ASN A 251 -60.64 -25.01 -16.50
CA ASN A 251 -59.33 -25.20 -15.87
C ASN A 251 -59.40 -25.79 -14.43
N ALA A 252 -60.61 -25.98 -13.88
CA ALA A 252 -60.80 -26.37 -12.48
C ALA A 252 -59.95 -27.59 -12.07
N LYS A 253 -59.95 -28.63 -12.91
CA LYS A 253 -59.20 -29.87 -12.64
C LYS A 253 -57.68 -29.68 -12.64
N VAL A 254 -57.14 -28.93 -13.61
CA VAL A 254 -55.71 -28.64 -13.73
C VAL A 254 -55.25 -27.73 -12.58
N VAL A 255 -56.04 -26.73 -12.23
CA VAL A 255 -55.75 -25.80 -11.15
C VAL A 255 -55.76 -26.52 -9.80
N GLU A 256 -56.71 -27.43 -9.54
CA GLU A 256 -56.74 -28.25 -8.34
C GLU A 256 -55.50 -29.15 -8.24
N GLU A 257 -55.09 -29.78 -9.32
CA GLU A 257 -53.87 -30.58 -9.38
C GLU A 257 -52.62 -29.74 -9.10
N LEU A 258 -52.52 -28.54 -9.70
CA LEU A 258 -51.41 -27.62 -9.47
C LEU A 258 -51.37 -27.12 -8.03
N ARG A 259 -52.51 -26.72 -7.43
CA ARG A 259 -52.62 -26.33 -6.04
C ARG A 259 -52.27 -27.48 -5.06
N GLY A 260 -52.57 -28.70 -5.42
CA GLY A 260 -52.17 -29.88 -4.64
C GLY A 260 -50.64 -30.09 -4.61
N ARG A 261 -49.96 -29.75 -5.69
CA ARG A 261 -48.49 -29.85 -5.80
C ARG A 261 -47.78 -28.62 -5.31
N LEU A 262 -48.36 -27.44 -5.49
CA LEU A 262 -47.75 -26.12 -5.32
C LEU A 262 -48.46 -25.35 -4.18
N LYS A 263 -47.80 -25.17 -3.08
CA LYS A 263 -48.38 -24.59 -1.86
C LYS A 263 -48.63 -23.07 -1.91
N LYS A 264 -48.28 -22.36 -2.98
CA LYS A 264 -48.41 -20.90 -3.14
C LYS A 264 -49.05 -20.57 -4.49
N GLU A 265 -49.99 -19.66 -4.51
CA GLU A 265 -50.68 -19.21 -5.71
C GLU A 265 -49.76 -18.67 -6.81
N ASP A 266 -48.71 -17.93 -6.43
CA ASP A 266 -47.69 -17.48 -7.40
C ASP A 266 -47.03 -18.63 -8.14
N LEU A 267 -46.93 -19.84 -7.55
CA LEU A 267 -46.41 -21.02 -8.24
C LEU A 267 -47.40 -21.57 -9.26
N VAL A 268 -48.71 -21.45 -9.01
CA VAL A 268 -49.75 -21.82 -9.99
C VAL A 268 -49.65 -20.90 -11.20
N ARG A 269 -49.46 -19.59 -11.01
CA ARG A 269 -49.28 -18.61 -12.08
C ARG A 269 -48.01 -18.86 -12.91
N ARG A 270 -46.98 -19.46 -12.32
CA ARG A 270 -45.77 -19.90 -13.05
C ARG A 270 -46.08 -20.99 -14.09
N GLU A 271 -47.05 -21.83 -13.79
CA GLU A 271 -47.49 -22.92 -14.67
C GLU A 271 -48.55 -22.47 -15.67
N TRP A 272 -48.65 -21.18 -15.99
CA TRP A 272 -49.64 -20.54 -16.87
C TRP A 272 -49.82 -21.30 -18.19
N ALA A 273 -48.75 -21.83 -18.76
CA ALA A 273 -48.81 -22.58 -20.01
C ALA A 273 -49.66 -23.86 -19.95
N LYS A 274 -49.97 -24.37 -18.73
CA LYS A 274 -50.86 -25.51 -18.50
C LYS A 274 -52.32 -25.09 -18.33
N ILE A 275 -52.61 -23.79 -18.28
CA ILE A 275 -53.91 -23.20 -18.02
C ILE A 275 -54.45 -22.69 -19.36
N LYS A 276 -55.53 -23.32 -19.84
CA LYS A 276 -56.12 -22.98 -21.14
C LYS A 276 -56.69 -21.55 -21.13
N GLY A 277 -56.28 -20.75 -22.12
CA GLY A 277 -56.67 -19.36 -22.24
C GLY A 277 -55.86 -18.39 -21.40
N ALA A 278 -54.89 -18.86 -20.63
CA ALA A 278 -53.94 -17.95 -19.96
C ALA A 278 -52.98 -17.35 -20.99
N PRO A 279 -52.80 -16.03 -21.02
CA PRO A 279 -51.89 -15.38 -21.96
C PRO A 279 -50.42 -15.57 -21.56
N ALA A 280 -49.55 -15.59 -22.55
CA ALA A 280 -48.11 -15.63 -22.30
C ALA A 280 -47.61 -14.30 -21.69
N PRO A 281 -46.62 -14.32 -20.82
CA PRO A 281 -45.99 -13.08 -20.31
C PRO A 281 -45.40 -12.21 -21.42
N GLU A 282 -45.00 -12.81 -22.56
CA GLU A 282 -44.51 -12.15 -23.76
C GLU A 282 -45.53 -11.19 -24.35
N ASP A 283 -46.81 -11.53 -24.29
CA ASP A 283 -47.93 -10.70 -24.80
C ASP A 283 -48.02 -9.38 -24.00
N PHE A 284 -47.41 -9.34 -22.83
CA PHE A 284 -47.31 -8.17 -21.96
C PHE A 284 -45.87 -7.58 -21.95
N GLY A 285 -45.04 -7.92 -22.94
CA GLY A 285 -43.75 -7.33 -23.15
C GLY A 285 -42.63 -7.81 -22.21
N PHE A 286 -42.83 -8.95 -21.52
CA PHE A 286 -41.76 -9.59 -20.75
C PHE A 286 -40.96 -10.50 -21.70
N ARG A 287 -39.71 -10.10 -22.01
CA ARG A 287 -38.81 -10.93 -22.83
C ARG A 287 -38.45 -12.20 -22.10
N THR A 288 -38.53 -13.33 -22.78
CA THR A 288 -38.34 -14.64 -22.16
C THR A 288 -37.18 -15.41 -22.77
N VAL A 289 -36.55 -16.17 -21.91
CA VAL A 289 -35.88 -17.42 -22.23
C VAL A 289 -36.61 -18.45 -21.37
N GLU A 290 -37.31 -19.41 -21.98
CA GLU A 290 -38.03 -20.50 -21.31
C GLU A 290 -39.04 -20.08 -20.19
N ASN A 291 -40.33 -20.08 -20.48
CA ASN A 291 -41.48 -19.90 -19.55
C ASN A 291 -41.31 -18.79 -18.49
N ASN A 292 -41.29 -17.54 -18.86
CA ASN A 292 -40.80 -16.45 -18.08
C ASN A 292 -41.81 -15.74 -17.16
N ALA A 293 -42.67 -16.49 -16.54
CA ALA A 293 -43.50 -16.03 -15.44
C ALA A 293 -42.67 -15.36 -14.32
N ASP A 294 -41.39 -15.77 -14.17
CA ASP A 294 -40.49 -15.22 -13.13
C ASP A 294 -40.23 -13.73 -13.25
N LYS A 295 -40.14 -13.18 -14.46
CA LYS A 295 -39.95 -11.74 -14.64
C LYS A 295 -41.23 -10.95 -14.38
N ALA A 296 -42.37 -11.45 -14.87
CA ALA A 296 -43.67 -10.85 -14.58
C ALA A 296 -43.98 -10.89 -13.07
N LEU A 297 -43.85 -12.07 -12.44
CA LEU A 297 -44.03 -12.21 -11.00
C LEU A 297 -42.99 -11.41 -10.18
N GLY A 298 -41.76 -11.30 -10.68
CA GLY A 298 -40.73 -10.46 -10.08
C GLY A 298 -41.08 -8.98 -10.10
N ALA A 299 -41.66 -8.48 -11.21
CA ALA A 299 -42.11 -7.11 -11.35
C ALA A 299 -43.21 -6.73 -10.33
N LEU A 300 -44.11 -7.67 -10.00
CA LEU A 300 -45.13 -7.47 -8.98
C LEU A 300 -44.52 -7.18 -7.61
N SER A 301 -43.33 -7.70 -7.34
CA SER A 301 -42.66 -7.50 -6.05
C SER A 301 -42.26 -6.04 -5.80
N TYR A 302 -42.16 -5.23 -6.85
CA TYR A 302 -41.83 -3.81 -6.74
C TYR A 302 -42.90 -3.03 -5.94
N GLY A 303 -44.18 -3.38 -6.11
CA GLY A 303 -45.28 -2.75 -5.39
C GLY A 303 -45.61 -3.36 -4.02
N THR A 304 -45.18 -4.59 -3.74
CA THR A 304 -45.70 -5.37 -2.60
C THR A 304 -44.65 -5.87 -1.63
N LYS A 305 -43.38 -5.98 -2.02
CA LYS A 305 -42.32 -6.53 -1.16
C LYS A 305 -41.32 -5.47 -0.72
N ILE A 306 -41.02 -5.48 0.57
CA ILE A 306 -39.83 -4.85 1.13
C ILE A 306 -38.63 -5.71 0.75
N GLY A 307 -38.26 -5.70 -0.53
CA GLY A 307 -37.12 -6.42 -1.04
C GLY A 307 -35.82 -5.62 -0.90
N ARG A 308 -34.69 -6.23 -1.27
CA ARG A 308 -33.43 -5.50 -1.46
C ARG A 308 -33.62 -4.54 -2.66
N GLY A 309 -33.25 -3.29 -2.47
CA GLY A 309 -32.92 -2.36 -3.53
C GLY A 309 -34.07 -1.68 -4.29
N TYR A 310 -35.03 -2.39 -4.78
CA TYR A 310 -36.08 -1.83 -5.63
C TYR A 310 -37.41 -1.76 -4.90
N MET A 311 -37.50 -0.82 -3.97
CA MET A 311 -38.76 -0.56 -3.27
C MET A 311 -39.38 0.73 -3.82
N ARG A 312 -40.62 0.65 -4.30
CA ARG A 312 -41.37 1.81 -4.72
C ARG A 312 -41.40 2.92 -3.68
N PRO A 313 -41.72 2.65 -2.39
CA PRO A 313 -41.71 3.70 -1.36
C PRO A 313 -40.35 4.38 -1.19
N PHE A 314 -39.26 3.66 -1.34
CA PHE A 314 -37.91 4.24 -1.27
C PHE A 314 -37.65 5.19 -2.45
N HIS A 315 -37.93 4.76 -3.68
CA HIS A 315 -37.77 5.62 -4.86
C HIS A 315 -38.67 6.86 -4.80
N GLU A 316 -39.94 6.72 -4.39
CA GLU A 316 -40.88 7.84 -4.23
C GLU A 316 -40.38 8.82 -3.17
N THR A 317 -39.90 8.30 -2.01
CA THR A 317 -39.35 9.17 -0.95
C THR A 317 -38.06 9.86 -1.40
N TYR A 318 -37.18 9.14 -2.08
CA TYR A 318 -35.93 9.71 -2.59
C TYR A 318 -36.20 10.80 -3.62
N LEU A 319 -37.06 10.54 -4.62
CA LEU A 319 -37.40 11.50 -5.68
C LEU A 319 -38.23 12.70 -5.21
N ALA A 320 -38.78 12.62 -4.01
CA ALA A 320 -39.48 13.72 -3.35
C ALA A 320 -38.58 14.58 -2.45
N MET A 321 -37.29 14.22 -2.29
CA MET A 321 -36.35 14.99 -1.47
C MET A 321 -36.10 16.39 -2.09
N PRO A 322 -35.83 17.42 -1.26
CA PRO A 322 -35.51 18.75 -1.76
C PRO A 322 -34.13 18.79 -2.43
N HIS A 323 -33.88 19.86 -3.19
CA HIS A 323 -32.56 20.16 -3.81
C HIS A 323 -31.99 19.08 -4.75
N LEU A 324 -32.88 18.26 -5.34
CA LEU A 324 -32.49 17.27 -6.36
C LEU A 324 -32.31 17.88 -7.76
N ASP A 325 -32.59 19.15 -7.92
CA ASP A 325 -32.34 19.95 -9.13
C ASP A 325 -30.88 20.42 -9.23
N THR A 326 -30.17 20.41 -8.11
CA THR A 326 -28.79 20.90 -8.00
C THR A 326 -27.83 19.89 -7.34
N GLY A 327 -28.28 18.67 -7.09
CA GLY A 327 -27.45 17.64 -6.50
C GLY A 327 -28.19 16.34 -6.24
N ALA A 328 -27.54 15.43 -5.53
CA ALA A 328 -28.09 14.12 -5.19
C ALA A 328 -27.71 13.71 -3.78
N TYR A 329 -28.53 12.90 -3.14
CA TYR A 329 -28.21 12.34 -1.83
C TYR A 329 -27.49 11.01 -1.96
N LEU A 330 -26.49 10.79 -1.09
CA LEU A 330 -25.92 9.48 -0.87
C LEU A 330 -26.94 8.59 -0.15
N THR A 331 -27.04 7.34 -0.59
CA THR A 331 -27.97 6.37 0.00
C THR A 331 -27.22 5.33 0.80
N VAL A 332 -27.90 4.76 1.80
CA VAL A 332 -27.38 3.65 2.57
C VAL A 332 -28.10 2.38 2.16
N GLY A 333 -27.40 1.51 1.46
CA GLY A 333 -27.96 0.24 1.03
C GLY A 333 -26.93 -0.86 0.99
N GLY A 334 -27.28 -2.07 0.98
CA GLY A 334 -26.35 -3.18 0.86
C GLY A 334 -26.34 -3.72 -0.57
N GLY A 335 -25.41 -3.23 -1.39
CA GLY A 335 -24.99 -3.87 -2.63
C GLY A 335 -25.85 -3.57 -3.86
N GLY A 336 -25.33 -2.78 -4.77
CA GLY A 336 -25.60 -2.70 -6.21
C GLY A 336 -26.99 -2.33 -6.72
N ASP A 337 -28.00 -2.48 -5.90
CA ASP A 337 -29.40 -2.32 -6.29
C ASP A 337 -30.03 -1.03 -5.77
N ILE A 338 -29.31 -0.25 -4.94
CA ILE A 338 -29.76 1.04 -4.45
C ILE A 338 -29.02 2.13 -5.21
N PRO A 339 -29.75 3.04 -5.87
CA PRO A 339 -29.13 4.17 -6.52
C PRO A 339 -28.32 5.00 -5.53
N ASN A 340 -27.13 5.44 -5.93
CA ASN A 340 -26.27 6.35 -5.18
C ASN A 340 -25.81 5.85 -3.79
N ASP A 341 -25.65 4.54 -3.58
CA ASP A 341 -24.89 4.02 -2.45
C ASP A 341 -23.41 4.48 -2.51
N SER A 342 -22.95 4.81 -3.70
CA SER A 342 -21.71 5.54 -3.97
C SER A 342 -21.89 6.47 -5.17
N LEU A 343 -21.40 7.70 -5.09
CA LEU A 343 -21.23 8.56 -6.25
C LEU A 343 -19.83 8.37 -6.81
N THR A 344 -19.74 8.30 -8.11
CA THR A 344 -18.50 7.93 -8.80
C THR A 344 -18.13 8.94 -9.87
N ILE A 345 -16.82 9.18 -10.00
CA ILE A 345 -16.25 9.91 -11.12
C ILE A 345 -15.26 8.99 -11.84
N MET A 346 -15.49 8.75 -13.12
CA MET A 346 -14.65 7.87 -13.93
C MET A 346 -13.66 8.70 -14.74
N VAL A 347 -12.38 8.39 -14.57
CA VAL A 347 -11.32 8.99 -15.38
C VAL A 347 -11.45 8.55 -16.83
N PRO A 348 -11.53 9.49 -17.80
CA PRO A 348 -11.82 9.14 -19.20
C PRO A 348 -10.79 8.21 -19.83
N TYR A 349 -11.27 7.21 -20.58
CA TYR A 349 -10.38 6.34 -21.37
C TYR A 349 -9.64 7.08 -22.50
N ALA A 350 -10.17 8.20 -22.92
CA ALA A 350 -9.48 9.08 -23.90
C ALA A 350 -8.17 9.64 -23.37
N TRP A 351 -7.99 9.69 -22.05
CA TRP A 351 -6.71 10.03 -21.45
C TRP A 351 -5.78 8.81 -21.56
N LYS A 352 -4.86 8.85 -22.53
CA LYS A 352 -3.93 7.74 -22.82
C LYS A 352 -3.09 7.34 -21.62
N SER A 353 -2.66 8.33 -20.81
CA SER A 353 -2.03 8.12 -19.52
C SER A 353 -2.75 8.96 -18.46
N ILE A 354 -2.89 8.41 -17.29
CA ILE A 354 -3.52 9.07 -16.13
C ILE A 354 -2.55 9.23 -14.96
N VAL A 355 -1.32 8.79 -15.14
CA VAL A 355 -0.30 8.84 -14.08
C VAL A 355 -0.04 10.29 -13.68
N GLY A 356 -0.16 10.57 -12.40
CA GLY A 356 0.05 11.90 -11.85
C GLY A 356 -0.69 12.14 -10.54
N ASP A 357 -0.48 13.32 -9.99
CA ASP A 357 -1.16 13.77 -8.79
C ASP A 357 -2.35 14.64 -9.17
N TYR A 358 -3.43 14.44 -8.46
CA TYR A 358 -4.73 15.09 -8.67
C TYR A 358 -5.27 15.60 -7.34
N VAL A 359 -6.18 16.53 -7.40
CA VAL A 359 -7.08 16.86 -6.31
C VAL A 359 -8.51 16.53 -6.73
N LEU A 360 -9.18 15.74 -5.91
CA LEU A 360 -10.63 15.53 -6.01
C LEU A 360 -11.32 16.52 -5.07
N ARG A 361 -12.09 17.44 -5.64
CA ARG A 361 -12.94 18.35 -4.89
C ARG A 361 -14.36 17.79 -4.84
N VAL A 362 -14.88 17.62 -3.66
CA VAL A 362 -16.25 17.18 -3.43
C VAL A 362 -17.01 18.31 -2.76
N ARG A 363 -18.02 18.87 -3.45
CA ARG A 363 -18.91 19.87 -2.89
C ARG A 363 -20.11 19.15 -2.26
N ILE A 364 -20.24 19.26 -0.92
CA ILE A 364 -21.09 18.38 -0.14
C ILE A 364 -21.67 19.09 1.08
N ALA A 365 -22.82 18.61 1.54
CA ALA A 365 -23.49 19.08 2.74
C ALA A 365 -24.13 17.93 3.51
N ALA A 366 -24.32 18.11 4.81
CA ALA A 366 -25.15 17.26 5.65
C ALA A 366 -26.46 17.99 6.00
N LEU A 367 -27.56 17.25 6.03
CA LEU A 367 -28.82 17.78 6.57
C LEU A 367 -28.65 18.13 8.06
N GLU A 368 -29.36 19.15 8.55
CA GLU A 368 -29.33 19.51 9.97
C GLU A 368 -29.76 18.35 10.87
N SER A 369 -30.71 17.53 10.42
CA SER A 369 -31.20 16.33 11.09
C SER A 369 -30.20 15.16 11.10
N ALA A 370 -29.06 15.27 10.36
CA ALA A 370 -28.08 14.20 10.28
C ALA A 370 -27.44 13.93 11.64
N PRO A 371 -27.47 12.68 12.15
CA PRO A 371 -26.70 12.30 13.32
C PRO A 371 -25.19 12.52 13.08
N VAL A 372 -24.46 12.88 14.15
CA VAL A 372 -23.02 13.21 14.03
C VAL A 372 -22.22 12.05 13.43
N GLU A 373 -22.54 10.82 13.83
CA GLU A 373 -21.88 9.59 13.34
C GLU A 373 -22.12 9.32 11.84
N ARG A 374 -23.14 9.96 11.24
CA ARG A 374 -23.49 9.85 9.82
C ARG A 374 -23.00 11.03 8.97
N ARG A 375 -22.24 11.96 9.55
CA ARG A 375 -21.66 13.11 8.86
C ARG A 375 -20.25 12.83 8.33
N PHE A 376 -20.00 11.63 7.82
CA PHE A 376 -18.69 11.25 7.28
C PHE A 376 -18.84 10.56 5.94
N ILE A 377 -17.93 10.90 5.02
CA ILE A 377 -17.75 10.17 3.78
C ILE A 377 -16.44 9.39 3.78
N GLU A 378 -16.44 8.31 3.06
CA GLU A 378 -15.26 7.54 2.67
C GLU A 378 -14.96 7.79 1.20
N PHE A 379 -13.67 7.93 0.90
CA PHE A 379 -13.14 8.03 -0.45
C PHE A 379 -12.31 6.80 -0.79
N GLY A 380 -12.41 6.34 -2.03
CA GLY A 380 -11.59 5.24 -2.54
C GLY A 380 -11.57 5.17 -4.07
N ILE A 381 -10.84 4.19 -4.57
CA ILE A 381 -10.73 3.87 -5.99
C ILE A 381 -11.24 2.44 -6.18
N ASP A 382 -11.94 2.15 -7.28
CA ASP A 382 -12.65 0.91 -7.54
C ASP A 382 -13.76 0.62 -6.50
N PRO A 383 -14.99 1.13 -6.73
CA PRO A 383 -16.08 1.06 -5.75
C PRO A 383 -16.54 -0.37 -5.41
N ARG A 384 -16.16 -1.38 -6.21
CA ARG A 384 -16.58 -2.78 -5.98
C ARG A 384 -15.61 -3.53 -5.08
N ASN A 385 -14.29 -3.33 -5.28
CA ASN A 385 -13.24 -4.12 -4.62
C ASN A 385 -12.17 -3.24 -3.96
N GLY A 386 -12.24 -1.91 -4.16
CA GLY A 386 -11.23 -0.98 -3.70
C GLY A 386 -11.27 -0.76 -2.19
N GLN A 387 -10.12 -0.44 -1.64
CA GLN A 387 -9.98 -0.05 -0.25
C GLN A 387 -10.42 1.40 -0.06
N VAL A 388 -10.92 1.71 1.15
CA VAL A 388 -11.07 3.07 1.60
C VAL A 388 -9.68 3.68 1.80
N LEU A 389 -9.43 4.78 1.12
CA LEU A 389 -8.15 5.50 1.18
C LEU A 389 -8.17 6.61 2.23
N SER A 390 -9.31 7.28 2.39
CA SER A 390 -9.48 8.33 3.39
C SER A 390 -10.92 8.48 3.84
N THR A 391 -11.10 9.11 5.00
CA THR A 391 -12.41 9.44 5.59
C THR A 391 -12.45 10.93 5.90
N HIS A 392 -13.56 11.60 5.61
CA HIS A 392 -13.71 13.04 5.76
C HIS A 392 -15.03 13.37 6.45
N GLU A 393 -14.99 14.32 7.38
CA GLU A 393 -16.16 14.86 8.04
C GLU A 393 -16.87 15.87 7.16
N VAL A 394 -18.20 15.81 7.16
CA VAL A 394 -19.07 16.76 6.45
C VAL A 394 -19.68 17.72 7.47
N THR A 395 -19.20 18.96 7.45
CA THR A 395 -19.63 20.05 8.33
C THR A 395 -20.49 21.11 7.62
N GLY A 396 -20.51 21.07 6.28
CA GLY A 396 -21.32 21.99 5.46
C GLY A 396 -22.81 21.72 5.60
N THR A 397 -23.62 22.77 5.46
CA THR A 397 -25.08 22.69 5.32
C THR A 397 -25.49 22.93 3.86
N ILE A 398 -26.75 22.65 3.51
CA ILE A 398 -27.21 22.83 2.12
C ILE A 398 -27.10 24.30 1.69
N GLU A 399 -27.35 25.24 2.59
CA GLU A 399 -27.22 26.67 2.32
C GLU A 399 -25.76 27.12 2.17
N ARG A 400 -24.85 26.42 2.81
CA ARG A 400 -23.39 26.63 2.75
C ARG A 400 -22.65 25.32 2.60
N PRO A 401 -22.69 24.72 1.40
CA PRO A 401 -21.97 23.47 1.15
C PRO A 401 -20.46 23.62 1.33
N GLN A 402 -19.85 22.61 1.92
CA GLN A 402 -18.42 22.52 2.09
C GLN A 402 -17.78 21.94 0.82
N THR A 403 -16.58 22.39 0.49
CA THR A 403 -15.73 21.70 -0.50
C THR A 403 -14.65 20.92 0.25
N ILE A 404 -14.66 19.59 0.11
CA ILE A 404 -13.64 18.72 0.64
C ILE A 404 -12.61 18.50 -0.47
N GLU A 405 -11.34 18.82 -0.21
CA GLU A 405 -10.23 18.56 -1.13
C GLU A 405 -9.50 17.29 -0.71
N ILE A 406 -9.45 16.32 -1.60
CA ILE A 406 -8.85 15.00 -1.39
C ILE A 406 -7.67 14.83 -2.35
N PRO A 407 -6.42 14.72 -1.85
CA PRO A 407 -5.29 14.43 -2.72
C PRO A 407 -5.38 13.00 -3.25
N VAL A 408 -5.16 12.82 -4.54
CA VAL A 408 -5.26 11.54 -5.24
C VAL A 408 -4.02 11.35 -6.10
N SER A 409 -3.26 10.28 -5.86
CA SER A 409 -2.17 9.87 -6.76
C SER A 409 -2.65 8.71 -7.63
N LEU A 410 -2.72 8.93 -8.94
CA LEU A 410 -3.06 7.90 -9.91
C LEU A 410 -1.80 7.32 -10.52
N THR A 411 -1.68 6.00 -10.47
CA THR A 411 -0.54 5.22 -10.94
C THR A 411 -0.89 4.40 -12.17
N ARG A 412 0.07 3.73 -12.77
CA ARG A 412 -0.17 2.82 -13.90
C ARG A 412 -1.17 1.72 -13.57
N ARG A 413 -1.21 1.23 -12.33
CA ARG A 413 -2.18 0.22 -11.86
C ARG A 413 -3.63 0.70 -12.00
N HIS A 414 -3.88 2.00 -11.91
CA HIS A 414 -5.20 2.60 -12.09
C HIS A 414 -5.61 2.74 -13.57
N MET A 415 -4.75 2.33 -14.51
CA MET A 415 -5.08 2.32 -15.95
C MET A 415 -5.99 1.16 -16.35
N GLU A 416 -6.07 0.11 -15.55
CA GLU A 416 -7.06 -0.96 -15.73
C GLU A 416 -8.48 -0.43 -15.56
N ARG A 417 -9.44 -1.04 -16.29
CA ARG A 417 -10.79 -0.50 -16.39
C ARG A 417 -11.51 -0.35 -15.04
N SER A 418 -11.38 -1.32 -14.17
CA SER A 418 -11.98 -1.30 -12.83
C SER A 418 -11.39 -0.24 -11.91
N ASN A 419 -10.12 0.09 -12.12
CA ASN A 419 -9.36 1.00 -11.25
C ASN A 419 -9.40 2.47 -11.70
N ARG A 420 -10.16 2.81 -12.75
CA ARG A 420 -10.33 4.20 -13.23
C ARG A 420 -11.49 4.94 -12.59
N THR A 421 -12.20 4.31 -11.68
CA THR A 421 -13.39 4.89 -11.04
C THR A 421 -13.09 5.27 -9.61
N LEU A 422 -13.10 6.57 -9.32
CA LEU A 422 -13.04 7.09 -7.97
C LEU A 422 -14.46 7.17 -7.40
N PHE A 423 -14.60 6.94 -6.11
CA PHE A 423 -15.90 6.95 -5.45
C PHE A 423 -15.87 7.69 -4.11
N ILE A 424 -17.02 8.24 -3.75
CA ILE A 424 -17.36 8.63 -2.39
C ILE A 424 -18.61 7.89 -1.95
N ARG A 425 -18.70 7.57 -0.67
CA ARG A 425 -19.89 6.97 -0.06
C ARG A 425 -20.01 7.40 1.40
N GLU A 426 -21.19 7.24 1.99
CA GLU A 426 -21.35 7.42 3.43
C GLU A 426 -20.50 6.40 4.18
N LYS A 427 -19.85 6.83 5.26
CA LYS A 427 -18.93 5.97 6.04
C LYS A 427 -19.65 4.76 6.62
N GLY A 428 -18.99 3.60 6.54
CA GLY A 428 -19.45 2.33 7.13
C GLY A 428 -20.54 1.62 6.34
N VAL A 429 -20.94 2.16 5.17
CA VAL A 429 -22.03 1.59 4.35
C VAL A 429 -21.74 0.19 3.82
N LEU A 430 -20.47 -0.12 3.53
CA LEU A 430 -20.09 -1.41 2.94
C LEU A 430 -19.07 -2.22 3.75
N ASP A 431 -18.55 -1.72 4.85
CA ASP A 431 -17.52 -2.40 5.63
C ASP A 431 -17.98 -3.74 6.20
N HIS A 432 -19.29 -3.89 6.42
CA HIS A 432 -19.84 -5.15 6.88
C HIS A 432 -21.28 -5.32 6.36
N PHE A 433 -21.42 -6.07 5.26
CA PHE A 433 -22.70 -6.35 4.63
C PHE A 433 -23.83 -6.74 5.62
N LEU A 434 -23.52 -7.56 6.62
CA LEU A 434 -24.51 -7.97 7.63
C LEU A 434 -24.92 -6.84 8.56
N VAL A 435 -23.99 -5.95 8.92
CA VAL A 435 -24.29 -4.79 9.78
C VAL A 435 -25.14 -3.78 9.03
N THR A 436 -24.72 -3.43 7.82
CA THR A 436 -25.48 -2.54 6.95
C THR A 436 -26.87 -3.07 6.66
N ARG A 437 -26.99 -4.36 6.35
CA ARG A 437 -28.29 -5.01 6.14
C ARG A 437 -29.17 -4.91 7.37
N ARG A 438 -28.65 -5.18 8.58
CA ARG A 438 -29.42 -5.07 9.83
C ARG A 438 -29.90 -3.65 10.07
N PHE A 439 -29.07 -2.66 9.79
CA PHE A 439 -29.42 -1.24 9.88
C PHE A 439 -30.54 -0.87 8.92
N VAL A 440 -30.41 -1.25 7.64
CA VAL A 440 -31.43 -1.03 6.60
C VAL A 440 -32.74 -1.74 6.95
N ASP A 441 -32.69 -3.00 7.35
CA ASP A 441 -33.88 -3.78 7.71
C ASP A 441 -34.57 -3.21 8.97
N ALA A 442 -33.81 -2.70 9.93
CA ALA A 442 -34.36 -2.04 11.11
C ALA A 442 -35.07 -0.73 10.75
N ALA A 443 -34.46 0.07 9.88
CA ALA A 443 -35.09 1.30 9.37
C ALA A 443 -36.36 1.01 8.58
N LYS A 444 -36.34 0.01 7.69
CA LYS A 444 -37.51 -0.43 6.93
C LYS A 444 -38.66 -0.90 7.81
N ARG A 445 -38.37 -1.64 8.89
CA ARG A 445 -39.40 -2.06 9.86
C ARG A 445 -40.01 -0.87 10.60
N ARG A 446 -39.24 0.20 10.83
CA ARG A 446 -39.69 1.40 11.55
C ARG A 446 -40.55 2.33 10.70
N ASN A 447 -40.14 2.58 9.45
CA ASN A 447 -40.77 3.60 8.60
C ASN A 447 -41.30 3.09 7.25
N GLY A 448 -41.16 1.81 6.93
CA GLY A 448 -41.61 1.23 5.66
C GLY A 448 -40.73 1.57 4.45
N VAL A 449 -39.73 2.40 4.60
CA VAL A 449 -38.91 2.94 3.50
C VAL A 449 -37.46 2.49 3.59
N GLY A 450 -36.78 2.83 4.66
CA GLY A 450 -35.36 2.58 4.85
C GLY A 450 -34.67 3.68 5.63
N PRO A 451 -33.34 3.69 5.67
CA PRO A 451 -32.58 4.77 6.29
C PRO A 451 -32.84 6.10 5.60
N GLU A 452 -32.87 7.17 6.38
CA GLU A 452 -32.90 8.53 5.86
C GLU A 452 -31.60 8.83 5.10
N ASN A 453 -31.70 9.55 3.98
CA ASN A 453 -30.55 10.04 3.23
C ASN A 453 -30.16 11.40 3.81
N VAL A 454 -28.96 11.52 4.36
CA VAL A 454 -28.55 12.67 5.16
C VAL A 454 -27.41 13.47 4.56
N LEU A 455 -26.70 12.92 3.58
CA LEU A 455 -25.58 13.59 2.91
C LEU A 455 -25.99 13.95 1.47
N TRP A 456 -25.98 15.24 1.17
CA TRP A 456 -26.27 15.79 -0.14
C TRP A 456 -24.97 16.21 -0.83
N VAL A 457 -24.79 15.83 -2.09
CA VAL A 457 -23.63 16.14 -2.91
C VAL A 457 -24.07 16.99 -4.09
N ASP A 458 -23.42 18.12 -4.29
CA ASP A 458 -23.57 18.99 -5.46
C ASP A 458 -22.78 18.43 -6.63
N SER A 459 -21.46 18.30 -6.44
CA SER A 459 -20.57 17.93 -7.54
C SER A 459 -19.29 17.26 -7.05
N MET A 460 -18.65 16.56 -7.97
CA MET A 460 -17.29 16.05 -7.83
C MET A 460 -16.43 16.57 -8.99
N GLU A 461 -15.25 17.09 -8.67
CA GLU A 461 -14.33 17.61 -9.66
C GLU A 461 -12.95 17.00 -9.45
N LEU A 462 -12.40 16.34 -10.45
CA LEU A 462 -11.03 15.81 -10.44
C LEU A 462 -10.17 16.69 -11.32
N GLU A 463 -9.13 17.27 -10.74
CA GLU A 463 -8.18 18.15 -11.42
C GLU A 463 -6.76 17.68 -11.19
N ARG A 464 -5.97 17.59 -12.28
CA ARG A 464 -4.57 17.27 -12.18
C ARG A 464 -3.79 18.43 -11.61
N ILE A 465 -2.88 18.15 -10.67
CA ILE A 465 -1.93 19.13 -10.14
C ILE A 465 -0.70 19.08 -11.03
N PRO A 466 -0.48 20.06 -11.91
CA PRO A 466 0.71 20.08 -12.73
C PRO A 466 1.95 20.28 -11.86
N ASP A 467 3.03 19.61 -12.21
CA ASP A 467 4.37 19.78 -11.60
C ASP A 467 4.45 19.57 -10.08
N SER A 468 3.49 18.82 -9.46
CA SER A 468 3.44 18.57 -8.01
C SER A 468 4.74 17.96 -7.44
N ARG A 469 5.49 17.24 -8.28
CA ARG A 469 6.76 16.57 -7.93
C ARG A 469 7.99 17.17 -8.61
N ARG A 470 7.89 18.42 -9.06
CA ARG A 470 9.00 19.11 -9.71
C ARG A 470 10.19 19.20 -8.74
N GLY A 471 11.32 18.61 -9.13
CA GLY A 471 12.54 18.54 -8.31
C GLY A 471 12.67 17.30 -7.42
N GLU A 472 11.67 16.41 -7.35
CA GLU A 472 11.78 15.15 -6.61
C GLU A 472 12.43 14.01 -7.43
N ALA A 473 12.40 14.07 -8.76
CA ALA A 473 12.86 12.99 -9.66
C ALA A 473 14.31 13.20 -10.17
N ARG A 474 15.24 13.49 -9.29
CA ARG A 474 16.64 13.82 -9.67
C ARG A 474 17.37 12.72 -10.42
N GLY A 475 17.02 11.46 -10.14
CA GLY A 475 17.64 10.33 -10.83
C GLY A 475 17.41 10.33 -12.32
N LEU A 476 16.33 10.95 -12.79
CA LEU A 476 16.01 11.05 -14.21
C LEU A 476 16.59 12.31 -14.90
N GLU A 477 17.11 13.25 -14.12
CA GLU A 477 17.83 14.41 -14.68
C GLU A 477 19.06 13.93 -15.44
N GLY A 478 19.26 14.44 -16.66
CA GLY A 478 20.37 14.01 -17.54
C GLY A 478 20.10 12.73 -18.32
N LEU A 479 18.92 12.10 -18.16
CA LEU A 479 18.40 11.12 -19.09
C LEU A 479 17.49 11.75 -20.15
N ASP A 480 17.31 13.08 -20.10
CA ASP A 480 16.61 13.87 -21.11
C ASP A 480 17.26 13.63 -22.48
N GLY A 481 16.44 13.44 -23.49
CA GLY A 481 16.93 13.11 -24.82
C GLY A 481 17.41 11.66 -25.03
N LEU A 482 17.71 10.92 -23.94
CA LEU A 482 17.94 9.48 -24.02
C LEU A 482 16.64 8.68 -23.97
N LEU A 483 15.56 9.28 -23.44
CA LEU A 483 14.28 8.62 -23.26
C LEU A 483 13.24 8.97 -24.35
N ASP A 484 13.54 9.97 -25.19
CA ASP A 484 12.58 10.58 -26.13
C ASP A 484 12.72 10.14 -27.58
N GLY A 485 13.61 9.21 -27.93
CA GLY A 485 13.92 8.85 -29.32
C GLY A 485 13.62 7.39 -29.68
N GLU A 486 13.30 7.14 -30.96
CA GLU A 486 13.22 5.78 -31.50
C GLU A 486 14.59 5.16 -31.79
N LYS A 487 15.60 6.00 -32.08
CA LYS A 487 16.95 5.56 -32.43
C LYS A 487 17.86 5.57 -31.22
N ALA A 488 18.69 4.52 -31.09
CA ALA A 488 19.68 4.45 -30.04
C ALA A 488 20.69 5.64 -30.20
N PRO A 489 20.88 6.44 -29.13
CA PRO A 489 21.86 7.51 -29.12
C PRO A 489 23.30 6.97 -29.11
N ALA A 490 24.29 7.83 -29.27
CA ALA A 490 25.69 7.45 -29.15
C ALA A 490 25.97 6.88 -27.76
N ILE A 491 26.80 5.84 -27.70
CA ILE A 491 27.04 5.08 -26.45
C ILE A 491 27.66 5.95 -25.34
N GLU A 492 28.42 6.98 -25.74
CA GLU A 492 29.02 7.95 -24.82
C GLU A 492 27.96 8.77 -24.08
N LEU A 493 26.86 9.14 -24.75
CA LEU A 493 25.72 9.82 -24.13
C LEU A 493 25.00 8.88 -23.16
N VAL A 494 24.78 7.62 -23.56
CA VAL A 494 24.20 6.60 -22.69
C VAL A 494 25.08 6.39 -21.45
N ARG A 495 26.39 6.30 -21.63
CA ARG A 495 27.37 6.18 -20.54
C ARG A 495 27.22 7.34 -19.54
N ALA A 496 27.26 8.57 -20.03
CA ALA A 496 27.15 9.75 -19.17
C ALA A 496 25.82 9.78 -18.40
N GLY A 497 24.70 9.44 -19.06
CA GLY A 497 23.39 9.36 -18.41
C GLY A 497 23.31 8.27 -17.35
N VAL A 498 23.78 7.05 -17.65
CA VAL A 498 23.79 5.92 -16.72
C VAL A 498 24.74 6.19 -15.54
N GLU A 499 25.90 6.77 -15.77
CA GLU A 499 26.85 7.16 -14.72
C GLU A 499 26.23 8.16 -13.75
N ARG A 500 25.58 9.20 -14.28
CA ARG A 500 24.85 10.17 -13.46
C ARG A 500 23.74 9.52 -12.66
N PHE A 501 22.93 8.66 -13.28
CA PHE A 501 21.91 7.91 -12.61
C PHE A 501 22.47 7.05 -11.46
N CYS A 502 23.54 6.31 -11.72
CA CYS A 502 24.23 5.51 -10.69
C CYS A 502 24.67 6.38 -9.52
N ARG A 503 25.27 7.55 -9.78
CA ARG A 503 25.71 8.46 -8.71
C ARG A 503 24.56 8.92 -7.82
N GLU A 504 23.42 9.28 -8.40
CA GLU A 504 22.23 9.63 -7.62
C GLU A 504 21.68 8.41 -6.88
N ALA A 505 21.54 7.25 -7.52
CA ALA A 505 21.08 6.00 -6.94
C ALA A 505 21.99 5.51 -5.80
N PHE A 506 23.31 5.70 -5.92
CA PHE A 506 24.30 5.32 -4.91
C PHE A 506 24.60 6.43 -3.89
N ARG A 507 23.68 7.38 -3.74
CA ARG A 507 23.72 8.43 -2.72
C ARG A 507 24.96 9.33 -2.84
N GLY A 508 25.32 9.68 -4.07
CA GLY A 508 26.46 10.55 -4.40
C GLY A 508 27.78 9.80 -4.65
N ARG A 509 27.82 8.47 -4.48
CA ARG A 509 29.04 7.69 -4.78
C ARG A 509 29.16 7.45 -6.28
N GLN A 510 30.37 7.59 -6.78
CA GLN A 510 30.70 7.25 -8.17
C GLN A 510 30.65 5.75 -8.38
N PRO A 511 30.06 5.27 -9.48
CA PRO A 511 30.17 3.86 -9.86
C PRO A 511 31.61 3.51 -10.27
N GLU A 512 32.04 2.30 -9.96
CA GLU A 512 33.30 1.79 -10.46
C GLU A 512 33.25 1.63 -11.99
N GLY A 513 34.36 1.93 -12.69
CA GLY A 513 34.43 1.84 -14.14
C GLY A 513 34.07 0.44 -14.67
N VAL A 514 34.57 -0.62 -14.02
CA VAL A 514 34.25 -2.02 -14.37
C VAL A 514 32.75 -2.32 -14.22
N TYR A 515 32.11 -1.79 -13.19
CA TYR A 515 30.66 -1.94 -13.01
C TYR A 515 29.89 -1.24 -14.12
N LEU A 516 30.26 0.01 -14.43
CA LEU A 516 29.64 0.79 -15.49
C LEU A 516 29.79 0.12 -16.86
N ASP A 517 30.97 -0.43 -17.16
CA ASP A 517 31.22 -1.16 -18.42
C ASP A 517 30.34 -2.41 -18.54
N LYS A 518 30.16 -3.16 -17.46
CA LYS A 518 29.25 -4.32 -17.44
C LYS A 518 27.80 -3.93 -17.71
N VAL A 519 27.34 -2.88 -17.06
CA VAL A 519 25.97 -2.37 -17.19
C VAL A 519 25.71 -1.85 -18.61
N LEU A 520 26.67 -1.14 -19.21
CA LEU A 520 26.60 -0.69 -20.61
C LEU A 520 26.73 -1.85 -21.60
N GLY A 521 27.46 -2.88 -21.27
CA GLY A 521 27.52 -4.13 -22.04
C GLY A 521 26.14 -4.80 -22.14
N LEU A 522 25.37 -4.81 -21.05
CA LEU A 522 23.99 -5.31 -21.06
C LEU A 522 23.10 -4.46 -21.98
N TYR A 523 23.20 -3.12 -21.92
CA TYR A 523 22.50 -2.23 -22.83
C TYR A 523 22.78 -2.55 -24.29
N SER A 524 24.06 -2.57 -24.66
CA SER A 524 24.50 -2.82 -26.03
C SER A 524 24.06 -4.19 -26.56
N ALA A 525 24.12 -5.22 -25.70
CA ALA A 525 23.69 -6.56 -26.06
C ALA A 525 22.18 -6.67 -26.33
N ARG A 526 21.35 -5.88 -25.63
CA ARG A 526 19.90 -5.85 -25.84
C ARG A 526 19.53 -5.09 -27.11
N VAL A 527 20.14 -3.93 -27.32
CA VAL A 527 19.94 -3.12 -28.54
C VAL A 527 20.39 -3.90 -29.79
N SER A 528 21.52 -4.62 -29.73
CA SER A 528 22.01 -5.42 -30.86
C SER A 528 21.08 -6.61 -31.20
N LYS A 529 20.27 -7.07 -30.24
CA LYS A 529 19.21 -8.07 -30.45
C LYS A 529 17.90 -7.47 -30.99
N GLY A 530 17.85 -6.19 -31.30
CA GLY A 530 16.69 -5.50 -31.87
C GLY A 530 15.71 -4.95 -30.83
N GLU A 531 16.07 -4.94 -29.56
CA GLU A 531 15.21 -4.30 -28.54
C GLU A 531 15.25 -2.78 -28.69
N LYS A 532 14.12 -2.12 -28.46
CA LYS A 532 14.06 -0.64 -28.47
C LYS A 532 15.02 -0.09 -27.42
N HIS A 533 15.79 0.92 -27.78
CA HIS A 533 16.83 1.45 -26.89
C HIS A 533 16.29 1.93 -25.54
N VAL A 534 15.08 2.53 -25.50
CA VAL A 534 14.44 2.96 -24.26
C VAL A 534 14.16 1.77 -23.33
N GLU A 535 13.70 0.64 -23.88
CA GLU A 535 13.45 -0.58 -23.10
C GLU A 535 14.76 -1.20 -22.59
N ALA A 536 15.80 -1.21 -23.44
CA ALA A 536 17.13 -1.65 -23.03
C ALA A 536 17.71 -0.73 -21.93
N LEU A 537 17.52 0.58 -22.05
CA LEU A 537 17.94 1.54 -21.02
C LEU A 537 17.17 1.34 -19.69
N LYS A 538 15.86 1.21 -19.74
CA LYS A 538 15.04 0.92 -18.56
C LYS A 538 15.49 -0.38 -17.86
N HIS A 539 15.81 -1.41 -18.63
CA HIS A 539 16.33 -2.64 -18.06
C HIS A 539 17.64 -2.43 -17.31
N VAL A 540 18.57 -1.69 -17.92
CA VAL A 540 19.84 -1.34 -17.28
C VAL A 540 19.63 -0.53 -16.00
N LEU A 541 18.76 0.47 -16.02
CA LEU A 541 18.44 1.25 -14.84
C LEU A 541 17.79 0.39 -13.74
N SER A 542 16.95 -0.59 -14.11
CA SER A 542 16.39 -1.54 -13.11
C SER A 542 17.45 -2.44 -12.49
N VAL A 543 18.46 -2.84 -13.25
CA VAL A 543 19.64 -3.57 -12.73
C VAL A 543 20.41 -2.70 -11.72
N VAL A 544 20.60 -1.40 -12.02
CA VAL A 544 21.22 -0.46 -11.07
C VAL A 544 20.43 -0.38 -9.77
N LEU A 545 19.10 -0.25 -9.85
CA LEU A 545 18.20 -0.16 -8.68
C LEU A 545 18.04 -1.50 -7.92
N SER A 546 18.58 -2.58 -8.44
CA SER A 546 18.61 -3.90 -7.80
C SER A 546 20.03 -4.31 -7.40
N SER A 547 21.01 -3.44 -7.64
CA SER A 547 22.40 -3.73 -7.30
C SER A 547 22.67 -3.63 -5.80
N PRO A 548 23.69 -4.33 -5.29
CA PRO A 548 24.08 -4.19 -3.88
C PRO A 548 24.40 -2.74 -3.49
N GLN A 549 25.01 -1.96 -4.38
CA GLN A 549 25.34 -0.55 -4.14
C GLN A 549 24.09 0.31 -3.89
N PHE A 550 22.96 -0.04 -4.49
CA PHE A 550 21.69 0.62 -4.24
C PHE A 550 20.97 0.05 -3.01
N LEU A 551 20.89 -1.28 -2.93
CA LEU A 551 20.07 -1.96 -1.93
C LEU A 551 20.67 -1.95 -0.52
N TYR A 552 21.99 -1.79 -0.38
CA TYR A 552 22.64 -1.84 0.92
C TYR A 552 23.19 -0.50 1.36
N LEU A 553 23.06 -0.23 2.65
CA LEU A 553 23.80 0.82 3.32
C LEU A 553 25.15 0.25 3.75
N ALA A 554 26.18 0.64 3.05
CA ALA A 554 27.55 0.23 3.29
C ALA A 554 28.49 1.42 3.14
N GLU A 555 29.51 1.48 3.96
CA GLU A 555 30.62 2.39 3.82
C GLU A 555 31.87 1.56 3.47
N PRO A 556 32.10 1.29 2.17
CA PRO A 556 33.25 0.49 1.76
C PRO A 556 34.54 1.21 2.16
N SER A 557 35.46 0.46 2.75
CA SER A 557 36.80 0.90 3.08
C SER A 557 37.77 -0.12 2.47
N GLU A 558 38.78 0.37 1.79
CA GLU A 558 39.91 -0.46 1.35
C GLU A 558 40.85 -0.81 2.51
N GLU A 559 40.66 -0.16 3.65
CA GLU A 559 41.51 -0.26 4.81
C GLU A 559 40.81 -1.05 5.92
N ASP A 560 41.52 -2.01 6.49
CA ASP A 560 41.04 -2.88 7.57
C ASP A 560 41.17 -2.20 8.96
N HIS A 561 40.99 -0.87 9.01
CA HIS A 561 41.05 -0.13 10.25
C HIS A 561 39.95 0.93 10.37
N ARG A 562 39.70 1.40 11.57
CA ARG A 562 38.73 2.46 11.88
C ARG A 562 39.14 3.75 11.19
N ARG A 563 38.23 4.33 10.43
CA ARG A 563 38.34 5.67 9.87
C ARG A 563 37.13 6.52 10.25
N PRO A 564 37.27 7.83 10.31
CA PRO A 564 36.11 8.71 10.37
C PRO A 564 35.21 8.52 9.14
N LEU A 565 33.90 8.69 9.34
CA LEU A 565 32.99 8.76 8.20
C LEU A 565 33.28 10.01 7.39
N THR A 566 33.18 9.91 6.08
CA THR A 566 33.13 11.10 5.24
C THR A 566 31.84 11.88 5.54
N GLY A 567 31.80 13.17 5.27
CA GLY A 567 30.62 13.97 5.50
C GLY A 567 29.39 13.46 4.74
N LEU A 568 29.58 12.90 3.52
CA LEU A 568 28.51 12.28 2.75
C LEU A 568 27.98 10.98 3.38
N GLU A 569 28.86 10.15 3.92
CA GLU A 569 28.47 8.92 4.67
C GLU A 569 27.71 9.30 5.94
N LEU A 570 28.18 10.33 6.66
CA LEU A 570 27.50 10.84 7.85
C LEU A 570 26.12 11.42 7.52
N ALA A 571 26.01 12.21 6.45
CA ALA A 571 24.74 12.73 5.94
C ALA A 571 23.77 11.60 5.60
N THR A 572 24.26 10.55 4.93
CA THR A 572 23.47 9.38 4.56
C THR A 572 22.96 8.65 5.80
N ARG A 573 23.82 8.35 6.77
CA ARG A 573 23.41 7.68 8.02
C ARG A 573 22.38 8.49 8.80
N LEU A 574 22.63 9.80 8.96
CA LEU A 574 21.73 10.69 9.67
C LEU A 574 20.33 10.73 9.01
N SER A 575 20.28 10.85 7.68
CA SER A 575 19.02 10.89 6.94
C SER A 575 18.25 9.57 7.04
N TYR A 576 18.90 8.41 6.85
CA TYR A 576 18.22 7.12 6.99
C TYR A 576 17.77 6.85 8.43
N PHE A 577 18.51 7.31 9.41
CA PHE A 577 18.13 7.19 10.82
C PHE A 577 16.90 8.04 11.16
N LEU A 578 16.86 9.31 10.73
CA LEU A 578 15.79 10.25 11.08
C LEU A 578 14.56 10.16 10.16
N GLN A 579 14.77 9.97 8.85
CA GLN A 579 13.73 10.07 7.83
C GLN A 579 13.46 8.75 7.10
N GLY A 580 14.30 7.72 7.30
CA GLY A 580 14.20 6.44 6.60
C GLY A 580 14.39 6.57 5.08
N GLY A 581 15.22 7.51 4.63
CA GLY A 581 15.46 7.76 3.21
C GLY A 581 16.78 8.52 2.95
N PRO A 582 17.16 8.72 1.68
CA PRO A 582 18.39 9.39 1.32
C PRO A 582 18.39 10.87 1.73
N PRO A 583 19.56 11.48 1.93
CA PRO A 583 19.67 12.88 2.33
C PRO A 583 19.06 13.82 1.29
N ASP A 584 18.41 14.86 1.78
CA ASP A 584 18.00 15.98 0.93
C ASP A 584 19.23 16.78 0.42
N GLU A 585 18.95 17.75 -0.47
CA GLU A 585 20.01 18.60 -1.05
C GLU A 585 20.81 19.35 -0.01
N GLY A 586 20.12 19.90 0.99
CA GLY A 586 20.75 20.69 2.04
C GLY A 586 21.74 19.86 2.84
N LEU A 587 21.29 18.69 3.31
CA LEU A 587 22.09 17.77 4.11
C LEU A 587 23.23 17.16 3.27
N ARG A 588 22.97 16.83 1.99
CA ARG A 588 23.99 16.32 1.07
C ARG A 588 25.08 17.36 0.82
N ARG A 589 24.69 18.62 0.57
CA ARG A 589 25.64 19.72 0.40
C ARG A 589 26.50 19.94 1.64
N LEU A 590 25.89 19.99 2.83
CA LEU A 590 26.63 20.10 4.09
C LEU A 590 27.65 18.96 4.24
N GLY A 591 27.26 17.73 3.88
CA GLY A 591 28.17 16.59 3.88
C GLY A 591 29.35 16.73 2.93
N LEU A 592 29.13 17.25 1.73
CA LEU A 592 30.17 17.46 0.72
C LEU A 592 31.12 18.63 1.07
N GLU A 593 30.60 19.67 1.70
CA GLU A 593 31.35 20.87 2.09
C GLU A 593 32.08 20.72 3.44
N GLY A 594 31.98 19.56 4.10
CA GLY A 594 32.60 19.31 5.40
C GLY A 594 31.89 19.96 6.58
N GLY A 595 30.67 20.43 6.39
CA GLY A 595 29.86 21.08 7.45
C GLY A 595 29.22 20.12 8.47
N LEU A 596 29.50 18.83 8.38
CA LEU A 596 29.01 17.79 9.29
C LEU A 596 30.14 17.15 10.14
N GLY A 597 31.31 17.81 10.25
CA GLY A 597 32.45 17.30 10.99
C GLY A 597 32.50 17.81 12.43
#